data_bd9540450cef74906fa264a4b6387175
#
_entry.id   bd9540450cef74906fa264a4b6387175
#
_cell.length_a   1.000
_cell.length_b   1.000
_cell.length_c   1.000
_cell.angle_alpha   90.00
_cell.angle_beta   90.00
_cell.angle_gamma   90.00
#
_symmetry.space_group_name_H-M   'P 1'
#
loop_
_entity.id
_entity.type
_entity.pdbx_description
1 polymer ?
#
loop_
_entity_poly.entity_id
_entity_poly.type
_entity_poly.pdbx_seq_one_letter_code
_entity_poly.pdbx_strand_id
1 'polypeptide(L)'
;MVNRILVERILGDIKANVHELRNAVDITWDVYRTDKRARRFVERTLHIIIEACIDIAQHIISDEAFREPSSYRETFAILTENGVLRKKDLERFENIASFRNLIVHYYERVDDAVVYGLFKENLSDFDLFVDRMIEYLEREKKADSSP
;
A
#
# COMPACT_ATOMS: atom_id res chain seq x y z
N MET A 1 18.50 2.05 11.35
CA MET A 1 18.33 3.30 10.61
C MET A 1 17.65 3.03 9.26
N VAL A 2 16.57 3.75 8.97
CA VAL A 2 15.79 3.53 7.77
C VAL A 2 16.48 4.10 6.53
N ASN A 3 16.50 3.35 5.44
CA ASN A 3 17.01 3.81 4.16
C ASN A 3 16.01 4.80 3.53
N ARG A 4 16.17 6.07 3.87
CA ARG A 4 15.27 7.15 3.46
C ARG A 4 15.14 7.27 1.94
N ILE A 5 16.26 7.23 1.22
CA ILE A 5 16.28 7.42 -0.23
C ILE A 5 15.45 6.33 -0.93
N LEU A 6 15.62 5.08 -0.49
CA LEU A 6 14.87 3.96 -1.02
C LEU A 6 13.37 4.11 -0.75
N VAL A 7 13.02 4.41 0.51
CA VAL A 7 11.61 4.57 0.90
C VAL A 7 10.95 5.72 0.13
N GLU A 8 11.61 6.87 0.04
CA GLU A 8 11.08 8.01 -0.71
C GLU A 8 10.83 7.70 -2.17
N ARG A 9 11.73 6.93 -2.81
CA ARG A 9 11.55 6.50 -4.19
C ARG A 9 10.33 5.60 -4.35
N ILE A 10 10.16 4.63 -3.45
CA ILE A 10 9.00 3.73 -3.49
C ILE A 10 7.71 4.51 -3.25
N LEU A 11 7.72 5.48 -2.31
CA LEU A 11 6.56 6.34 -2.07
C LEU A 11 6.18 7.15 -3.33
N GLY A 12 7.18 7.64 -4.05
CA GLY A 12 6.95 8.33 -5.32
C GLY A 12 6.28 7.43 -6.36
N ASP A 13 6.70 6.18 -6.44
CA ASP A 13 6.11 5.20 -7.35
C ASP A 13 4.65 4.88 -6.96
N ILE A 14 4.36 4.76 -5.68
CA ILE A 14 2.99 4.57 -5.20
C ILE A 14 2.11 5.74 -5.63
N LYS A 15 2.56 6.97 -5.41
CA LYS A 15 1.82 8.18 -5.79
C LYS A 15 1.53 8.21 -7.29
N ALA A 16 2.53 7.90 -8.10
CA ALA A 16 2.40 7.89 -9.56
C ALA A 16 1.37 6.86 -10.02
N ASN A 17 1.40 5.67 -9.46
CA ASN A 17 0.47 4.60 -9.83
C ASN A 17 -0.96 4.88 -9.34
N VAL A 18 -1.12 5.45 -8.15
CA VAL A 18 -2.43 5.87 -7.66
C VAL A 18 -3.02 6.95 -8.57
N HIS A 19 -2.18 7.90 -8.99
CA HIS A 19 -2.59 8.95 -9.92
C HIS A 19 -3.08 8.38 -11.26
N GLU A 20 -2.37 7.39 -11.82
CA GLU A 20 -2.81 6.70 -13.04
C GLU A 20 -4.19 6.07 -12.87
N LEU A 21 -4.43 5.41 -11.75
CA LEU A 21 -5.73 4.80 -11.49
C LEU A 21 -6.84 5.86 -11.36
N ARG A 22 -6.56 6.97 -10.69
CA ARG A 22 -7.54 8.05 -10.55
C ARG A 22 -7.89 8.69 -11.88
N ASN A 23 -6.93 8.78 -12.79
CA ASN A 23 -7.13 9.36 -14.11
C ASN A 23 -7.83 8.42 -15.09
N ALA A 24 -7.93 7.14 -14.75
CA ALA A 24 -8.61 6.14 -15.59
C ALA A 24 -10.13 6.20 -15.42
N VAL A 25 -10.70 7.40 -15.62
CA VAL A 25 -12.15 7.66 -15.44
C VAL A 25 -12.99 6.98 -16.51
N ASP A 26 -12.39 6.62 -17.63
CA ASP A 26 -13.02 5.87 -18.72
C ASP A 26 -13.27 4.40 -18.38
N ILE A 27 -12.61 3.86 -17.35
CA ILE A 27 -12.84 2.49 -16.90
C ILE A 27 -14.03 2.46 -15.96
N THR A 28 -15.21 2.33 -16.55
CA THR A 28 -16.47 2.15 -15.83
C THR A 28 -16.63 0.68 -15.42
N TRP A 29 -17.65 0.37 -14.64
CA TRP A 29 -17.95 -1.02 -14.28
C TRP A 29 -18.12 -1.91 -15.50
N ASP A 30 -18.85 -1.45 -16.51
CA ASP A 30 -19.06 -2.22 -17.74
C ASP A 30 -17.74 -2.44 -18.49
N VAL A 31 -16.90 -1.41 -18.60
CA VAL A 31 -15.57 -1.53 -19.25
C VAL A 31 -14.68 -2.49 -18.46
N TYR A 32 -14.63 -2.33 -17.14
CA TYR A 32 -13.82 -3.21 -16.28
C TYR A 32 -14.24 -4.68 -16.48
N ARG A 33 -15.54 -4.94 -16.48
CA ARG A 33 -16.07 -6.30 -16.56
C ARG A 33 -15.88 -6.95 -17.93
N THR A 34 -15.94 -6.16 -19.01
CA THR A 34 -15.96 -6.68 -20.38
C THR A 34 -14.66 -6.49 -21.15
N ASP A 35 -13.86 -5.50 -20.79
CA ASP A 35 -12.58 -5.23 -21.46
C ASP A 35 -11.44 -5.83 -20.65
N LYS A 36 -10.86 -6.90 -21.17
CA LYS A 36 -9.77 -7.62 -20.52
C LYS A 36 -8.53 -6.75 -20.28
N ARG A 37 -8.22 -5.85 -21.21
CA ARG A 37 -7.06 -4.96 -21.08
C ARG A 37 -7.26 -3.95 -19.94
N ALA A 38 -8.44 -3.37 -19.87
CA ALA A 38 -8.78 -2.45 -18.79
C ALA A 38 -8.71 -3.15 -17.42
N ARG A 39 -9.30 -4.35 -17.32
CA ARG A 39 -9.26 -5.13 -16.09
C ARG A 39 -7.84 -5.46 -15.67
N ARG A 40 -7.01 -5.93 -16.60
CA ARG A 40 -5.61 -6.27 -16.32
C ARG A 40 -4.79 -5.05 -15.89
N PHE A 41 -5.07 -3.91 -16.49
CA PHE A 41 -4.41 -2.65 -16.10
C PHE A 41 -4.72 -2.30 -14.65
N VAL A 42 -5.99 -2.34 -14.26
CA VAL A 42 -6.41 -2.04 -12.89
C VAL A 42 -5.82 -3.05 -11.91
N GLU A 43 -5.98 -4.34 -12.17
CA GLU A 43 -5.48 -5.40 -11.29
C GLU A 43 -3.96 -5.33 -11.11
N ARG A 44 -3.23 -5.15 -12.21
CA ARG A 44 -1.76 -5.09 -12.15
C ARG A 44 -1.28 -3.83 -11.43
N THR A 45 -1.90 -2.68 -11.68
CA THR A 45 -1.52 -1.44 -11.03
C THR A 45 -1.80 -1.49 -9.53
N LEU A 46 -2.95 -2.00 -9.13
CA LEU A 46 -3.27 -2.21 -7.70
C LEU A 46 -2.27 -3.17 -7.05
N HIS A 47 -1.91 -4.25 -7.73
CA HIS A 47 -0.93 -5.20 -7.21
C HIS A 47 0.42 -4.52 -6.96
N ILE A 48 0.89 -3.73 -7.91
CA ILE A 48 2.16 -2.98 -7.77
C ILE A 48 2.10 -2.04 -6.56
N ILE A 49 1.00 -1.31 -6.40
CA ILE A 49 0.82 -0.39 -5.27
C ILE A 49 0.85 -1.14 -3.93
N ILE A 50 0.10 -2.22 -3.83
CA ILE A 50 -0.01 -3.02 -2.60
C ILE A 50 1.34 -3.62 -2.22
N GLU A 51 2.04 -4.23 -3.18
CA GLU A 51 3.37 -4.79 -2.94
C GLU A 51 4.37 -3.71 -2.51
N ALA A 52 4.28 -2.51 -3.08
CA ALA A 52 5.13 -1.40 -2.69
C ALA A 52 4.89 -0.96 -1.24
N CYS A 53 3.64 -0.89 -0.80
CA CYS A 53 3.31 -0.58 0.59
C CYS A 53 3.91 -1.62 1.55
N ILE A 54 3.76 -2.90 1.21
CA ILE A 54 4.29 -4.00 2.02
C ILE A 54 5.82 -3.95 2.05
N ASP A 55 6.45 -3.69 0.91
CA ASP A 55 7.91 -3.57 0.82
C ASP A 55 8.44 -2.48 1.75
N ILE A 56 7.84 -1.30 1.74
CA ILE A 56 8.24 -0.22 2.64
C ILE A 56 8.13 -0.67 4.10
N ALA A 57 7.02 -1.28 4.45
CA ALA A 57 6.79 -1.75 5.82
C ALA A 57 7.84 -2.77 6.24
N GLN A 58 8.18 -3.72 5.37
CA GLN A 58 9.19 -4.73 5.64
C GLN A 58 10.59 -4.15 5.74
N HIS A 59 10.92 -3.15 4.91
CA HIS A 59 12.20 -2.45 5.01
C HIS A 59 12.37 -1.76 6.36
N ILE A 60 11.33 -1.08 6.84
CA ILE A 60 11.36 -0.41 8.14
C ILE A 60 11.54 -1.43 9.26
N ILE A 61 10.80 -2.53 9.22
CA ILE A 61 10.91 -3.61 10.21
C ILE A 61 12.34 -4.15 10.26
N SER A 62 12.94 -4.40 9.11
CA SER A 62 14.30 -4.92 9.02
C SER A 62 15.33 -3.90 9.49
N ASP A 63 15.25 -2.66 9.01
CA ASP A 63 16.21 -1.60 9.32
C ASP A 63 16.18 -1.19 10.79
N GLU A 64 15.00 -1.24 11.41
CA GLU A 64 14.83 -0.88 12.83
C GLU A 64 14.93 -2.10 13.76
N ALA A 65 15.15 -3.28 13.22
CA ALA A 65 15.26 -4.54 13.97
C ALA A 65 14.01 -4.81 14.83
N PHE A 66 12.83 -4.52 14.30
CA PHE A 66 11.58 -4.88 14.95
C PHE A 66 11.36 -6.40 14.83
N ARG A 67 10.43 -6.94 15.62
CA ARG A 67 10.15 -8.37 15.56
C ARG A 67 9.65 -8.77 14.16
N GLU A 68 9.95 -10.00 13.77
CA GLU A 68 9.61 -10.49 12.44
C GLU A 68 8.12 -10.83 12.33
N PRO A 69 7.41 -10.34 11.27
CA PRO A 69 6.01 -10.65 11.10
C PRO A 69 5.78 -12.07 10.59
N SER A 70 4.67 -12.68 10.99
CA SER A 70 4.24 -13.99 10.50
C SER A 70 3.24 -13.89 9.34
N SER A 71 2.76 -12.68 9.03
CA SER A 71 1.80 -12.43 7.95
C SER A 71 1.94 -10.98 7.46
N TYR A 72 1.37 -10.69 6.29
CA TYR A 72 1.34 -9.31 5.79
C TYR A 72 0.48 -8.40 6.67
N ARG A 73 -0.60 -8.92 7.21
CA ARG A 73 -1.45 -8.18 8.15
C ARG A 73 -0.68 -7.79 9.40
N GLU A 74 0.10 -8.72 9.94
CA GLU A 74 0.92 -8.48 11.13
C GLU A 74 2.01 -7.46 10.87
N THR A 75 2.49 -7.36 9.63
CA THR A 75 3.47 -6.34 9.24
C THR A 75 3.02 -4.94 9.65
N PHE A 76 1.77 -4.59 9.36
CA PHE A 76 1.23 -3.28 9.71
C PHE A 76 0.99 -3.14 11.20
N ALA A 77 0.61 -4.22 11.88
CA ALA A 77 0.45 -4.24 13.34
C ALA A 77 1.78 -3.95 14.04
N ILE A 78 2.88 -4.53 13.56
CA ILE A 78 4.22 -4.31 14.12
C ILE A 78 4.65 -2.85 13.97
N LEU A 79 4.42 -2.24 12.81
CA LEU A 79 4.69 -0.82 12.62
C LEU A 79 3.90 0.05 13.59
N THR A 80 2.65 -0.33 13.85
CA THR A 80 1.78 0.37 14.80
C THR A 80 2.28 0.22 16.24
N GLU A 81 2.69 -0.99 16.64
CA GLU A 81 3.29 -1.24 17.96
C GLU A 81 4.48 -0.35 18.25
N ASN A 82 5.26 -0.07 17.22
CA ASN A 82 6.51 0.68 17.34
C ASN A 82 6.36 2.17 17.01
N GLY A 83 5.14 2.66 16.90
CA GLY A 83 4.84 4.07 16.72
C GLY A 83 5.11 4.63 15.32
N VAL A 84 5.39 3.75 14.34
CA VAL A 84 5.58 4.18 12.94
C VAL A 84 4.25 4.59 12.33
N LEU A 85 3.20 3.82 12.59
CA LEU A 85 1.85 4.08 12.14
C LEU A 85 0.95 4.37 13.34
N ARG A 86 -0.17 5.05 13.08
CA ARG A 86 -1.15 5.39 14.12
C ARG A 86 -2.15 4.26 14.32
N LYS A 87 -2.45 3.97 15.58
CA LYS A 87 -3.40 2.91 15.96
C LYS A 87 -4.77 3.11 15.30
N LYS A 88 -5.23 4.35 15.17
CA LYS A 88 -6.53 4.67 14.55
C LYS A 88 -6.61 4.29 13.08
N ASP A 89 -5.47 4.15 12.40
CA ASP A 89 -5.41 3.85 10.97
C ASP A 89 -5.17 2.36 10.68
N LEU A 90 -4.90 1.55 11.71
CA LEU A 90 -4.47 0.16 11.54
C LEU A 90 -5.44 -0.67 10.70
N GLU A 91 -6.74 -0.54 10.93
CA GLU A 91 -7.73 -1.30 10.17
C GLU A 91 -7.64 -1.04 8.67
N ARG A 92 -7.42 0.21 8.28
CA ARG A 92 -7.27 0.59 6.87
C ARG A 92 -6.03 -0.04 6.25
N PHE A 93 -4.93 -0.10 7.00
CA PHE A 93 -3.69 -0.71 6.51
C PHE A 93 -3.78 -2.24 6.50
N GLU A 94 -4.47 -2.82 7.44
CA GLU A 94 -4.74 -4.26 7.43
C GLU A 94 -5.58 -4.66 6.20
N ASN A 95 -6.44 -3.77 5.72
CA ASN A 95 -7.18 -3.98 4.50
C ASN A 95 -6.25 -4.08 3.27
N ILE A 96 -5.14 -3.33 3.26
CA ILE A 96 -4.14 -3.44 2.18
C ILE A 96 -3.59 -4.87 2.12
N ALA A 97 -3.27 -5.46 3.27
CA ALA A 97 -2.82 -6.84 3.34
C ALA A 97 -3.88 -7.83 2.84
N SER A 98 -5.14 -7.61 3.19
CA SER A 98 -6.26 -8.43 2.74
C SER A 98 -6.44 -8.37 1.22
N PHE A 99 -6.32 -7.19 0.65
CA PHE A 99 -6.39 -6.99 -0.81
C PHE A 99 -5.24 -7.68 -1.53
N ARG A 100 -4.05 -7.70 -0.94
CA ARG A 100 -2.90 -8.42 -1.49
C ARG A 100 -3.24 -9.90 -1.68
N ASN A 101 -3.83 -10.52 -0.67
CA ASN A 101 -4.20 -11.93 -0.73
C ASN A 101 -5.28 -12.18 -1.80
N LEU A 102 -6.20 -11.25 -1.94
CA LEU A 102 -7.27 -11.33 -2.94
C LEU A 102 -6.72 -11.26 -4.36
N ILE A 103 -5.80 -10.33 -4.63
CA ILE A 103 -5.29 -10.07 -5.99
C ILE A 103 -4.30 -11.15 -6.45
N VAL A 104 -3.56 -11.77 -5.53
CA VAL A 104 -2.48 -12.71 -5.86
C VAL A 104 -2.95 -14.17 -5.98
N HIS A 105 -4.21 -14.48 -5.68
CA HIS A 105 -4.74 -15.84 -5.82
C HIS A 105 -4.98 -16.20 -7.29
N TYR A 106 -3.98 -16.86 -7.89
CA TYR A 106 -3.99 -17.23 -9.31
C TYR A 106 -4.97 -18.34 -9.66
N TYR A 107 -5.45 -19.12 -8.67
CA TYR A 107 -6.26 -20.32 -8.87
C TYR A 107 -7.76 -20.07 -8.77
N GLU A 108 -8.14 -18.99 -8.15
CA GLU A 108 -9.53 -18.61 -7.96
C GLU A 108 -9.84 -17.38 -8.78
N ARG A 109 -11.06 -17.36 -9.32
CA ARG A 109 -11.52 -16.17 -10.02
C ARG A 109 -11.63 -15.03 -9.02
N VAL A 110 -10.87 -13.98 -9.24
CA VAL A 110 -10.93 -12.77 -8.43
C VAL A 110 -12.34 -12.17 -8.56
N ASP A 111 -12.93 -11.76 -7.44
CA ASP A 111 -14.23 -11.09 -7.45
C ASP A 111 -14.09 -9.69 -8.06
N ASP A 112 -14.58 -9.54 -9.29
CA ASP A 112 -14.48 -8.29 -10.05
C ASP A 112 -15.10 -7.10 -9.29
N ALA A 113 -16.21 -7.32 -8.59
CA ALA A 113 -16.90 -6.28 -7.85
C ALA A 113 -16.03 -5.74 -6.69
N VAL A 114 -15.33 -6.63 -6.00
CA VAL A 114 -14.45 -6.24 -4.89
C VAL A 114 -13.26 -5.44 -5.40
N VAL A 115 -12.60 -5.89 -6.47
CA VAL A 115 -11.45 -5.19 -7.05
C VAL A 115 -11.86 -3.84 -7.63
N TYR A 116 -12.98 -3.80 -8.33
CA TYR A 116 -13.50 -2.55 -8.88
C TYR A 116 -13.85 -1.56 -7.76
N GLY A 117 -14.42 -2.03 -6.65
CA GLY A 117 -14.69 -1.21 -5.48
C GLY A 117 -13.42 -0.62 -4.89
N LEU A 118 -12.36 -1.43 -4.77
CA LEU A 118 -11.05 -0.95 -4.32
C LEU A 118 -10.53 0.16 -5.24
N PHE A 119 -10.61 -0.05 -6.55
CA PHE A 119 -10.18 0.91 -7.56
C PHE A 119 -10.96 2.23 -7.49
N LYS A 120 -12.27 2.18 -7.29
CA LYS A 120 -13.11 3.39 -7.30
C LYS A 120 -13.24 4.08 -5.94
N GLU A 121 -13.19 3.33 -4.84
CA GLU A 121 -13.57 3.87 -3.53
C GLU A 121 -12.46 3.84 -2.48
N ASN A 122 -11.44 3.00 -2.64
CA ASN A 122 -10.47 2.75 -1.58
C ASN A 122 -9.04 3.20 -1.87
N LEU A 123 -8.81 3.96 -2.94
CA LEU A 123 -7.47 4.48 -3.24
C LEU A 123 -6.95 5.41 -2.14
N SER A 124 -7.85 6.03 -1.37
CA SER A 124 -7.46 6.89 -0.26
C SER A 124 -6.71 6.17 0.85
N ASP A 125 -6.83 4.85 0.98
CA ASP A 125 -6.05 4.08 1.95
C ASP A 125 -4.56 4.12 1.59
N PHE A 126 -4.24 4.11 0.31
CA PHE A 126 -2.86 4.23 -0.16
C PHE A 126 -2.31 5.65 0.05
N ASP A 127 -3.13 6.66 -0.18
CA ASP A 127 -2.76 8.06 0.11
C ASP A 127 -2.45 8.24 1.58
N LEU A 128 -3.27 7.67 2.46
CA LEU A 128 -3.06 7.73 3.89
C LEU A 128 -1.74 7.05 4.28
N PHE A 129 -1.47 5.88 3.71
CA PHE A 129 -0.21 5.18 3.96
C PHE A 129 0.99 6.05 3.57
N VAL A 130 0.94 6.67 2.39
CA VAL A 130 2.01 7.56 1.92
C VAL A 130 2.20 8.72 2.89
N ASP A 131 1.11 9.36 3.30
CA ASP A 131 1.16 10.50 4.23
C ASP A 131 1.77 10.11 5.58
N ARG A 132 1.39 8.96 6.12
CA ARG A 132 1.93 8.47 7.40
C ARG A 132 3.41 8.11 7.30
N MET A 133 3.84 7.57 6.17
CA MET A 133 5.25 7.27 5.93
C MET A 133 6.09 8.55 5.81
N ILE A 134 5.57 9.56 5.14
CA ILE A 134 6.23 10.86 5.03
C ILE A 134 6.38 11.47 6.44
N GLU A 135 5.33 11.44 7.25
CA GLU A 135 5.39 11.92 8.64
C GLU A 135 6.45 11.17 9.44
N TYR A 136 6.51 9.85 9.29
CA TYR A 136 7.50 9.03 9.99
C TYR A 136 8.92 9.41 9.57
N LEU A 137 9.17 9.55 8.29
CA LEU A 137 10.49 9.94 7.78
C LEU A 137 10.90 11.32 8.27
N GLU A 138 9.97 12.26 8.36
CA GLU A 138 10.24 13.59 8.90
C GLU A 138 10.58 13.55 10.40
N ARG A 139 9.87 12.72 11.18
CA ARG A 139 10.17 12.53 12.60
C ARG A 139 11.56 11.93 12.79
N GLU A 140 11.92 10.94 11.99
CA GLU A 140 13.24 10.31 12.05
C GLU A 140 14.34 11.28 11.67
N LYS A 141 14.11 12.13 10.67
CA LYS A 141 15.06 13.16 10.27
C LYS A 141 15.33 14.16 11.41
N LYS A 142 14.29 14.58 12.12
CA LYS A 142 14.42 15.49 13.26
C LYS A 142 15.18 14.83 14.41
N ALA A 143 14.89 13.55 14.68
CA ALA A 143 15.58 12.80 15.73
C ALA A 143 17.08 12.68 15.43
N ASP A 144 17.43 12.38 14.17
CA ASP A 144 18.82 12.24 13.73
C ASP A 144 19.59 13.56 13.78
N SER A 145 18.90 14.70 13.62
CA SER A 145 19.51 16.02 13.64
C SER A 145 19.58 16.64 15.05
N SER A 146 18.97 16.00 16.05
CA SER A 146 19.05 16.47 17.45
C SER A 146 20.40 16.13 18.07
N PRO A 147 21.05 17.09 18.77
CA PRO A 147 22.31 16.81 19.44
C PRO A 147 22.16 15.85 20.63
#